data_c96869e8a2f9077b15dbaedd59f83839
#
_entry.id   c96869e8a2f9077b15dbaedd59f83839
#
_cell.length_a   1.000
_cell.length_b   1.000
_cell.length_c   1.000
_cell.angle_alpha   90.00
_cell.angle_beta   90.00
_cell.angle_gamma   90.00
#
_symmetry.space_group_name_H-M   'P 1'
#
loop_
_entity.id
_entity.type
_entity.pdbx_description
1 polymer ?
#
loop_
_entity_poly.entity_id
_entity_poly.type
_entity_poly.pdbx_seq_one_letter_code
_entity_poly.pdbx_strand_id
1 'polypeptide(L)'
;SDLTAKDGYIYNNKTNQWSVYDTSPLQVKEFTADPASNIYTGTDVQLSATAANKSGAAVSYKFSVTNAQGGTSTLSDFSSAKSVTWTPTVAGEYTITFDFKDTDGNTNNRTMTLEVKDDSALVKPIIKSVTPANLNLIKVNSTATVTVKAGGGKTGTNLLFYKYVVTDPNGAQNTPYYTLNNIYTFVPTMKGEYKVNVYVQSSDNSTINKTYAYTAADDVTEPTTCLL
;
A
#
# COMPACT_ATOMS: atom_id res chain seq x y z
N SER A 1 -27.56 23.46 19.32
CA SER A 1 -26.76 22.29 18.95
C SER A 1 -27.46 21.57 17.79
N ASP A 2 -26.70 21.28 16.73
CA ASP A 2 -27.25 20.70 15.50
C ASP A 2 -27.40 19.17 15.60
N LEU A 3 -27.07 18.57 16.73
CA LEU A 3 -27.09 17.14 16.96
C LEU A 3 -27.85 16.78 18.24
N THR A 4 -28.70 15.76 18.16
CA THR A 4 -29.39 15.17 19.30
C THR A 4 -29.04 13.68 19.39
N ALA A 5 -28.56 13.23 20.54
CA ALA A 5 -28.22 11.81 20.78
C ALA A 5 -29.38 11.10 21.47
N LYS A 6 -29.73 9.89 21.02
CA LYS A 6 -30.72 9.01 21.65
C LYS A 6 -30.40 7.55 21.36
N ASP A 7 -30.27 6.72 22.39
CA ASP A 7 -30.19 5.26 22.32
C ASP A 7 -29.17 4.71 21.27
N GLY A 8 -27.95 5.27 21.26
CA GLY A 8 -26.90 4.86 20.31
C GLY A 8 -27.02 5.46 18.91
N TYR A 9 -27.88 6.44 18.72
CA TYR A 9 -28.02 7.19 17.46
C TYR A 9 -27.82 8.68 17.69
N ILE A 10 -27.27 9.36 16.67
CA ILE A 10 -27.23 10.82 16.58
C ILE A 10 -28.15 11.25 15.44
N TYR A 11 -29.04 12.18 15.75
CA TYR A 11 -29.84 12.88 14.75
C TYR A 11 -29.15 14.16 14.32
N ASN A 12 -28.92 14.30 13.03
CA ASN A 12 -28.38 15.52 12.44
C ASN A 12 -29.53 16.42 11.97
N ASN A 13 -29.77 17.51 12.69
CA ASN A 13 -30.87 18.45 12.40
C ASN A 13 -30.71 19.17 11.04
N LYS A 14 -29.48 19.25 10.49
CA LYS A 14 -29.24 19.86 9.17
C LYS A 14 -29.59 18.93 8.01
N THR A 15 -29.37 17.64 8.19
CA THR A 15 -29.59 16.63 7.12
C THR A 15 -30.87 15.84 7.33
N ASN A 16 -31.55 16.01 8.46
CA ASN A 16 -32.73 15.24 8.91
C ASN A 16 -32.48 13.73 8.88
N GLN A 17 -31.28 13.29 9.28
CA GLN A 17 -30.89 11.88 9.27
C GLN A 17 -30.43 11.40 10.65
N TRP A 18 -30.80 10.15 10.97
CA TRP A 18 -30.24 9.40 12.09
C TRP A 18 -29.01 8.63 11.63
N SER A 19 -27.93 8.71 12.38
CA SER A 19 -26.73 7.88 12.21
C SER A 19 -26.44 7.11 13.49
N VAL A 20 -25.90 5.90 13.36
CA VAL A 20 -25.45 5.12 14.53
C VAL A 20 -24.30 5.86 15.20
N TYR A 21 -24.43 6.09 16.51
CA TYR A 21 -23.35 6.65 17.32
C TYR A 21 -22.54 5.51 17.93
N ASP A 22 -21.30 5.37 17.49
CA ASP A 22 -20.38 4.40 18.07
C ASP A 22 -19.94 4.90 19.44
N THR A 23 -20.51 4.30 20.51
CA THR A 23 -20.16 4.59 21.91
C THR A 23 -18.94 3.81 22.37
N SER A 24 -18.38 2.93 21.54
CA SER A 24 -17.18 2.16 21.89
C SER A 24 -16.06 3.08 22.38
N PRO A 25 -15.43 2.76 23.50
CA PRO A 25 -14.25 3.49 23.97
C PRO A 25 -13.08 3.38 23.00
N LEU A 26 -13.07 2.33 22.19
CA LEU A 26 -12.02 2.00 21.21
C LEU A 26 -12.57 2.13 19.79
N GLN A 27 -12.11 3.13 19.03
CA GLN A 27 -12.63 3.49 17.71
C GLN A 27 -11.54 3.46 16.64
N VAL A 28 -11.90 2.97 15.44
CA VAL A 28 -11.03 3.08 14.27
C VAL A 28 -10.90 4.55 13.86
N LYS A 29 -9.68 4.95 13.50
CA LYS A 29 -9.36 6.27 12.92
C LYS A 29 -9.11 6.17 11.44
N GLU A 30 -8.44 5.10 11.01
CA GLU A 30 -8.10 4.87 9.63
C GLU A 30 -8.07 3.36 9.35
N PHE A 31 -8.50 2.96 8.16
CA PHE A 31 -8.29 1.60 7.63
C PHE A 31 -8.25 1.69 6.12
N THR A 32 -7.08 1.48 5.54
CA THR A 32 -6.79 1.71 4.12
C THR A 32 -6.04 0.55 3.49
N ALA A 33 -6.15 0.43 2.18
CA ALA A 33 -5.36 -0.45 1.32
C ALA A 33 -4.72 0.37 0.20
N ASP A 34 -3.45 0.14 -0.10
CA ASP A 34 -2.75 0.75 -1.22
C ASP A 34 -2.01 -0.34 -2.04
N PRO A 35 -2.38 -0.56 -3.31
CA PRO A 35 -3.53 0.01 -4.01
C PRO A 35 -4.88 -0.48 -3.45
N ALA A 36 -5.90 0.39 -3.49
CA ALA A 36 -7.28 0.05 -3.08
C ALA A 36 -8.13 -0.54 -4.22
N SER A 37 -7.64 -0.51 -5.44
CA SER A 37 -8.32 -1.03 -6.64
C SER A 37 -7.31 -1.43 -7.72
N ASN A 38 -7.79 -2.13 -8.76
CA ASN A 38 -6.94 -2.68 -9.82
C ASN A 38 -5.83 -3.59 -9.25
N ILE A 39 -6.18 -4.36 -8.23
CA ILE A 39 -5.30 -5.34 -7.62
C ILE A 39 -5.30 -6.58 -8.53
N TYR A 40 -4.12 -7.07 -8.85
CA TYR A 40 -3.93 -8.31 -9.60
C TYR A 40 -3.16 -9.32 -8.77
N THR A 41 -3.25 -10.59 -9.14
CA THR A 41 -2.46 -11.64 -8.50
C THR A 41 -0.97 -11.25 -8.46
N GLY A 42 -0.32 -11.39 -7.30
CA GLY A 42 1.07 -10.98 -7.08
C GLY A 42 1.31 -9.48 -6.84
N THR A 43 0.24 -8.65 -6.81
CA THR A 43 0.36 -7.24 -6.37
C THR A 43 0.61 -7.18 -4.88
N ASP A 44 1.61 -6.40 -4.45
CA ASP A 44 1.80 -6.10 -3.04
C ASP A 44 0.82 -5.00 -2.62
N VAL A 45 -0.08 -5.32 -1.70
CA VAL A 45 -1.08 -4.40 -1.14
C VAL A 45 -0.65 -4.05 0.28
N GLN A 46 -0.36 -2.78 0.52
CA GLN A 46 -0.10 -2.27 1.85
C GLN A 46 -1.43 -2.03 2.57
N LEU A 47 -1.70 -2.78 3.61
CA LEU A 47 -2.84 -2.58 4.50
C LEU A 47 -2.37 -1.75 5.68
N SER A 48 -3.07 -0.66 5.99
CA SER A 48 -2.74 0.24 7.10
C SER A 48 -3.98 0.56 7.91
N ALA A 49 -3.86 0.55 9.24
CA ALA A 49 -4.96 0.86 10.12
C ALA A 49 -4.48 1.54 11.40
N THR A 50 -5.31 2.44 11.92
CA THR A 50 -5.11 3.06 13.23
C THR A 50 -6.41 3.10 13.99
N ALA A 51 -6.32 2.92 15.30
CA ALA A 51 -7.42 3.07 16.24
C ALA A 51 -6.97 3.91 17.43
N ALA A 52 -7.92 4.51 18.12
CA ALA A 52 -7.67 5.27 19.34
C ALA A 52 -8.65 4.87 20.42
N ASN A 53 -8.14 4.78 21.64
CA ASN A 53 -8.92 4.66 22.86
C ASN A 53 -9.15 6.04 23.47
N LYS A 54 -10.33 6.27 24.03
CA LYS A 54 -10.66 7.53 24.72
C LYS A 54 -9.86 7.74 26.00
N SER A 55 -9.41 6.65 26.65
CA SER A 55 -8.56 6.69 27.85
C SER A 55 -7.07 6.90 27.55
N GLY A 56 -6.66 6.80 26.27
CA GLY A 56 -5.25 6.81 25.89
C GLY A 56 -4.52 5.48 26.11
N ALA A 57 -5.25 4.39 26.42
CA ALA A 57 -4.68 3.05 26.57
C ALA A 57 -4.02 2.58 25.27
N ALA A 58 -2.92 1.85 25.41
CA ALA A 58 -2.17 1.31 24.26
C ALA A 58 -3.03 0.33 23.47
N VAL A 59 -2.97 0.42 22.13
CA VAL A 59 -3.76 -0.39 21.21
C VAL A 59 -2.84 -1.34 20.43
N SER A 60 -3.25 -2.60 20.36
CA SER A 60 -2.63 -3.62 19.49
C SER A 60 -3.56 -4.01 18.35
N TYR A 61 -2.96 -4.39 17.23
CA TYR A 61 -3.58 -4.57 15.93
C TYR A 61 -3.31 -5.96 15.37
N LYS A 62 -4.32 -6.56 14.73
CA LYS A 62 -4.23 -7.82 14.01
C LYS A 62 -4.89 -7.68 12.66
N PHE A 63 -4.26 -8.23 11.61
CA PHE A 63 -4.81 -8.26 10.26
C PHE A 63 -5.03 -9.70 9.82
N SER A 64 -6.18 -9.95 9.21
CA SER A 64 -6.51 -11.23 8.59
C SER A 64 -7.23 -11.02 7.26
N VAL A 65 -7.19 -12.03 6.41
CA VAL A 65 -7.87 -12.04 5.11
C VAL A 65 -8.71 -13.29 4.97
N THR A 66 -9.93 -13.13 4.47
CA THR A 66 -10.86 -14.22 4.18
C THR A 66 -11.20 -14.21 2.69
N ASN A 67 -11.02 -15.33 2.01
CA ASN A 67 -11.41 -15.48 0.61
C ASN A 67 -12.91 -15.75 0.45
N ALA A 68 -13.43 -15.71 -0.78
CA ALA A 68 -14.84 -15.92 -1.08
C ALA A 68 -15.37 -17.31 -0.64
N GLN A 69 -14.50 -18.30 -0.46
CA GLN A 69 -14.84 -19.63 0.01
C GLN A 69 -14.85 -19.76 1.55
N GLY A 70 -14.61 -18.66 2.26
CA GLY A 70 -14.58 -18.62 3.73
C GLY A 70 -13.24 -19.04 4.35
N GLY A 71 -12.23 -19.35 3.53
CA GLY A 71 -10.88 -19.64 4.03
C GLY A 71 -10.21 -18.39 4.58
N THR A 72 -9.83 -18.41 5.86
CA THR A 72 -9.20 -17.26 6.54
C THR A 72 -7.73 -17.52 6.81
N SER A 73 -6.89 -16.51 6.54
CA SER A 73 -5.46 -16.50 6.86
C SER A 73 -5.12 -15.28 7.71
N THR A 74 -4.32 -15.47 8.75
CA THR A 74 -3.76 -14.36 9.54
C THR A 74 -2.56 -13.78 8.81
N LEU A 75 -2.57 -12.47 8.57
CA LEU A 75 -1.48 -11.73 7.94
C LEU A 75 -0.49 -11.23 9.00
N SER A 76 -0.98 -10.75 10.13
CA SER A 76 -0.18 -10.41 11.30
C SER A 76 -1.00 -10.65 12.57
N ASP A 77 -0.35 -11.14 13.62
CA ASP A 77 -0.97 -11.28 14.93
C ASP A 77 -0.95 -9.97 15.71
N PHE A 78 -1.65 -9.92 16.85
CA PHE A 78 -1.74 -8.71 17.67
C PHE A 78 -0.35 -8.17 18.05
N SER A 79 -0.08 -6.96 17.58
CA SER A 79 1.15 -6.21 17.83
C SER A 79 0.90 -4.70 17.75
N SER A 80 1.89 -3.88 18.00
CA SER A 80 1.82 -2.43 17.79
C SER A 80 1.96 -2.01 16.31
N ALA A 81 2.25 -2.96 15.40
CA ALA A 81 2.39 -2.69 13.98
C ALA A 81 1.06 -2.26 13.37
N LYS A 82 1.04 -1.07 12.78
CA LYS A 82 -0.14 -0.44 12.18
C LYS A 82 -0.34 -0.79 10.71
N SER A 83 0.55 -1.59 10.15
CA SER A 83 0.49 -1.96 8.73
C SER A 83 1.08 -3.34 8.48
N VAL A 84 0.63 -3.95 7.38
CA VAL A 84 1.13 -5.24 6.88
C VAL A 84 1.02 -5.26 5.36
N THR A 85 1.96 -5.91 4.68
CA THR A 85 1.86 -6.16 3.24
C THR A 85 1.17 -7.50 2.99
N TRP A 86 0.15 -7.48 2.14
CA TRP A 86 -0.55 -8.65 1.66
C TRP A 86 -0.34 -8.81 0.15
N THR A 87 0.08 -10.01 -0.29
CA THR A 87 0.30 -10.32 -1.70
C THR A 87 -0.61 -11.48 -2.12
N PRO A 88 -1.79 -11.21 -2.71
CA PRO A 88 -2.73 -12.25 -3.15
C PRO A 88 -2.14 -13.07 -4.30
N THR A 89 -2.30 -14.39 -4.25
CA THR A 89 -1.84 -15.32 -5.28
C THR A 89 -2.96 -15.88 -6.15
N VAL A 90 -4.21 -15.70 -5.74
CA VAL A 90 -5.40 -16.20 -6.44
C VAL A 90 -6.35 -15.02 -6.67
N ALA A 91 -6.98 -14.97 -7.84
CA ALA A 91 -8.00 -13.98 -8.16
C ALA A 91 -9.31 -14.29 -7.42
N GLY A 92 -10.06 -13.27 -7.05
CA GLY A 92 -11.33 -13.40 -6.33
C GLY A 92 -11.61 -12.23 -5.42
N GLU A 93 -12.73 -12.29 -4.74
CA GLU A 93 -13.10 -11.32 -3.71
C GLU A 93 -12.51 -11.74 -2.36
N TYR A 94 -12.00 -10.77 -1.63
CA TYR A 94 -11.40 -10.95 -0.32
C TYR A 94 -11.96 -9.95 0.69
N THR A 95 -12.29 -10.44 1.87
CA THR A 95 -12.60 -9.59 3.02
C THR A 95 -11.36 -9.46 3.88
N ILE A 96 -10.85 -8.23 4.01
CA ILE A 96 -9.78 -7.90 4.93
C ILE A 96 -10.41 -7.52 6.26
N THR A 97 -9.98 -8.15 7.34
CA THR A 97 -10.41 -7.83 8.71
C THR A 97 -9.27 -7.22 9.49
N PHE A 98 -9.55 -6.10 10.10
CA PHE A 98 -8.69 -5.41 11.05
C PHE A 98 -9.32 -5.54 12.43
N ASP A 99 -8.73 -6.39 13.29
CA ASP A 99 -9.08 -6.52 14.70
C ASP A 99 -8.15 -5.66 15.53
N PHE A 100 -8.69 -4.99 16.54
CA PHE A 100 -7.90 -4.17 17.45
C PHE A 100 -8.41 -4.30 18.88
N LYS A 101 -7.47 -4.27 19.82
CA LYS A 101 -7.75 -4.35 21.26
C LYS A 101 -6.81 -3.41 22.02
N ASP A 102 -7.29 -2.89 23.15
CA ASP A 102 -6.48 -2.07 24.06
C ASP A 102 -6.08 -2.83 25.33
N THR A 103 -5.25 -2.18 26.15
CA THR A 103 -4.82 -2.73 27.43
C THR A 103 -5.90 -2.71 28.50
N ASP A 104 -7.00 -1.99 28.28
CA ASP A 104 -8.16 -1.95 29.18
C ASP A 104 -9.12 -3.12 28.93
N GLY A 105 -8.84 -3.97 27.92
CA GLY A 105 -9.64 -5.13 27.56
C GLY A 105 -10.75 -4.84 26.56
N ASN A 106 -10.87 -3.62 26.02
CA ASN A 106 -11.81 -3.33 24.95
C ASN A 106 -11.33 -3.92 23.63
N THR A 107 -12.26 -4.42 22.82
CA THR A 107 -12.01 -4.97 21.49
C THR A 107 -12.97 -4.38 20.48
N ASN A 108 -12.53 -4.23 19.23
CA ASN A 108 -13.39 -3.85 18.13
C ASN A 108 -12.76 -4.35 16.82
N ASN A 109 -13.48 -4.28 15.70
CA ASN A 109 -12.97 -4.63 14.40
C ASN A 109 -13.53 -3.73 13.28
N ARG A 110 -12.90 -3.80 12.10
CA ARG A 110 -13.39 -3.26 10.84
C ARG A 110 -13.05 -4.19 9.71
N THR A 111 -13.88 -4.18 8.69
CA THR A 111 -13.66 -4.96 7.47
C THR A 111 -13.69 -4.06 6.24
N MET A 112 -12.98 -4.49 5.19
CA MET A 112 -13.12 -3.96 3.83
C MET A 112 -13.08 -5.11 2.85
N THR A 113 -13.73 -4.94 1.70
CA THR A 113 -13.71 -5.91 0.61
C THR A 113 -12.79 -5.41 -0.50
N LEU A 114 -11.92 -6.28 -1.00
CA LEU A 114 -11.02 -6.03 -2.12
C LEU A 114 -11.21 -7.08 -3.20
N GLU A 115 -11.27 -6.65 -4.47
CA GLU A 115 -11.29 -7.53 -5.63
C GLU A 115 -9.88 -7.72 -6.18
N VAL A 116 -9.46 -8.97 -6.33
CA VAL A 116 -8.19 -9.36 -6.96
C VAL A 116 -8.49 -9.98 -8.32
N LYS A 117 -7.87 -9.43 -9.36
CA LYS A 117 -8.04 -9.85 -10.76
C LYS A 117 -6.92 -10.78 -11.21
N ASP A 118 -7.22 -11.65 -12.16
CA ASP A 118 -6.20 -12.43 -12.87
C ASP A 118 -5.60 -11.56 -14.00
N ASP A 119 -4.29 -11.49 -14.07
CA ASP A 119 -3.56 -10.78 -15.12
C ASP A 119 -3.05 -11.69 -16.26
N SER A 120 -3.26 -13.00 -16.15
CA SER A 120 -2.73 -13.98 -17.10
C SER A 120 -3.24 -13.82 -18.54
N ALA A 121 -4.41 -13.19 -18.72
CA ALA A 121 -5.03 -12.93 -20.01
C ALA A 121 -4.84 -11.50 -20.53
N LEU A 122 -4.22 -10.60 -19.75
CA LEU A 122 -4.03 -9.20 -20.15
C LEU A 122 -3.01 -9.09 -21.29
N VAL A 123 -3.42 -8.49 -22.41
CA VAL A 123 -2.54 -8.21 -23.56
C VAL A 123 -1.56 -7.09 -23.24
N LYS A 124 -2.02 -6.01 -22.58
CA LYS A 124 -1.16 -4.89 -22.18
C LYS A 124 -0.40 -5.19 -20.88
N PRO A 125 0.84 -4.71 -20.73
CA PRO A 125 1.57 -4.86 -19.49
C PRO A 125 0.95 -4.02 -18.38
N ILE A 126 1.14 -4.47 -17.14
CA ILE A 126 0.75 -3.75 -15.92
C ILE A 126 1.93 -3.70 -14.93
N ILE A 127 2.05 -2.63 -14.16
CA ILE A 127 2.96 -2.54 -13.02
C ILE A 127 2.15 -2.89 -11.77
N LYS A 128 2.50 -4.02 -11.12
CA LYS A 128 1.82 -4.52 -9.91
C LYS A 128 2.33 -3.81 -8.66
N SER A 129 3.66 -3.73 -8.51
CA SER A 129 4.30 -3.00 -7.42
C SER A 129 5.72 -2.59 -7.78
N VAL A 130 6.24 -1.61 -7.06
CA VAL A 130 7.63 -1.19 -7.10
C VAL A 130 8.13 -1.07 -5.66
N THR A 131 9.28 -1.69 -5.41
CA THR A 131 9.91 -1.71 -4.09
C THR A 131 11.30 -1.07 -4.18
N PRO A 132 11.65 -0.10 -3.31
CA PRO A 132 10.81 0.52 -2.30
C PRO A 132 9.66 1.34 -2.90
N ALA A 133 8.61 1.55 -2.10
CA ALA A 133 7.45 2.32 -2.51
C ALA A 133 7.81 3.79 -2.77
N ASN A 134 6.87 4.51 -3.40
CA ASN A 134 7.01 5.94 -3.64
C ASN A 134 7.27 6.73 -2.34
N LEU A 135 7.98 7.85 -2.43
CA LEU A 135 8.37 8.76 -1.32
C LEU A 135 9.29 8.12 -0.26
N ASN A 136 9.94 7.02 -0.58
CA ASN A 136 10.88 6.40 0.34
C ASN A 136 12.20 7.18 0.42
N LEU A 137 12.87 7.08 1.58
CA LEU A 137 14.18 7.67 1.80
C LEU A 137 15.28 6.78 1.23
N ILE A 138 16.25 7.39 0.55
CA ILE A 138 17.47 6.73 0.06
C ILE A 138 18.70 7.48 0.56
N LYS A 139 19.80 6.76 0.78
CA LYS A 139 21.03 7.37 1.29
C LYS A 139 21.91 7.88 0.14
N VAL A 140 22.39 9.14 0.26
CA VAL A 140 23.37 9.72 -0.67
C VAL A 140 24.67 8.88 -0.63
N ASN A 141 25.30 8.72 -1.79
CA ASN A 141 26.53 7.91 -2.01
C ASN A 141 26.40 6.43 -1.65
N SER A 142 25.18 5.92 -1.55
CA SER A 142 24.91 4.49 -1.37
C SER A 142 24.08 3.93 -2.51
N THR A 143 24.19 2.64 -2.78
CA THR A 143 23.40 2.00 -3.84
C THR A 143 21.93 1.96 -3.45
N ALA A 144 21.09 2.64 -4.23
CA ALA A 144 19.65 2.50 -4.20
C ALA A 144 19.21 1.42 -5.19
N THR A 145 18.31 0.53 -4.77
CA THR A 145 17.79 -0.56 -5.59
C THR A 145 16.29 -0.39 -5.78
N VAL A 146 15.81 -0.46 -7.01
CA VAL A 146 14.39 -0.43 -7.37
C VAL A 146 14.03 -1.76 -8.00
N THR A 147 13.08 -2.48 -7.41
CA THR A 147 12.57 -3.76 -7.91
C THR A 147 11.14 -3.59 -8.38
N VAL A 148 10.84 -4.03 -9.60
CA VAL A 148 9.51 -3.94 -10.21
C VAL A 148 8.86 -5.31 -10.28
N LYS A 149 7.63 -5.42 -9.79
CA LYS A 149 6.75 -6.54 -10.11
C LYS A 149 5.79 -6.10 -11.21
N ALA A 150 5.76 -6.81 -12.30
CA ALA A 150 4.89 -6.54 -13.45
C ALA A 150 4.16 -7.81 -13.89
N GLY A 151 3.15 -7.65 -14.71
CA GLY A 151 2.38 -8.75 -15.27
C GLY A 151 1.64 -8.32 -16.54
N GLY A 152 0.73 -9.16 -17.03
CA GLY A 152 0.09 -8.93 -18.33
C GLY A 152 1.08 -9.06 -19.48
N GLY A 153 0.80 -8.35 -20.58
CA GLY A 153 1.66 -8.36 -21.76
C GLY A 153 1.67 -9.70 -22.49
N LYS A 154 0.54 -10.41 -22.45
CA LYS A 154 0.39 -11.73 -23.08
C LYS A 154 0.39 -11.62 -24.60
N THR A 155 1.58 -11.47 -25.18
CA THR A 155 1.82 -11.38 -26.61
C THR A 155 3.04 -12.23 -26.96
N GLY A 156 2.88 -13.15 -27.90
CA GLY A 156 3.98 -13.95 -28.40
C GLY A 156 4.80 -14.67 -27.34
N THR A 157 5.94 -14.11 -26.95
CA THR A 157 6.89 -14.72 -25.98
C THR A 157 6.51 -14.52 -24.51
N ASN A 158 5.50 -13.71 -24.19
CA ASN A 158 5.16 -13.28 -22.83
C ASN A 158 6.32 -12.61 -22.08
N LEU A 159 7.30 -12.06 -22.78
CA LEU A 159 8.43 -11.36 -22.18
C LEU A 159 8.05 -9.90 -21.89
N LEU A 160 8.50 -9.43 -20.71
CA LEU A 160 8.41 -8.04 -20.31
C LEU A 160 9.81 -7.44 -20.30
N PHE A 161 9.92 -6.23 -20.87
CA PHE A 161 11.14 -5.45 -20.90
C PHE A 161 10.98 -4.23 -20.00
N TYR A 162 12.05 -3.86 -19.31
CA TYR A 162 12.06 -2.79 -18.33
C TYR A 162 13.05 -1.69 -18.74
N LYS A 163 12.65 -0.43 -18.53
CA LYS A 163 13.51 0.73 -18.70
C LYS A 163 13.29 1.69 -17.54
N TYR A 164 14.38 2.27 -17.01
CA TYR A 164 14.36 3.14 -15.84
C TYR A 164 14.98 4.49 -16.17
N VAL A 165 14.18 5.53 -16.25
CA VAL A 165 14.65 6.92 -16.40
C VAL A 165 14.77 7.55 -15.03
N VAL A 166 15.99 7.77 -14.59
CA VAL A 166 16.28 8.45 -13.32
C VAL A 166 16.54 9.90 -13.60
N THR A 167 15.77 10.80 -12.97
CA THR A 167 15.97 12.24 -12.98
C THR A 167 16.48 12.66 -11.62
N ASP A 168 17.63 13.32 -11.57
CA ASP A 168 18.21 13.83 -10.35
C ASP A 168 17.55 15.16 -9.90
N PRO A 169 17.88 15.70 -8.70
CA PRO A 169 17.33 16.96 -8.21
C PRO A 169 17.59 18.19 -9.08
N ASN A 170 18.61 18.15 -9.94
CA ASN A 170 18.93 19.22 -10.89
C ASN A 170 18.25 19.03 -12.26
N GLY A 171 17.50 17.95 -12.43
CA GLY A 171 16.82 17.63 -13.69
C GLY A 171 17.66 16.85 -14.70
N ALA A 172 18.89 16.46 -14.36
CA ALA A 172 19.69 15.61 -15.23
C ALA A 172 19.16 14.18 -15.26
N GLN A 173 19.20 13.56 -16.44
CA GLN A 173 18.67 12.22 -16.68
C GLN A 173 19.76 11.26 -17.18
N ASN A 174 19.65 9.99 -16.78
CA ASN A 174 20.39 8.90 -17.39
C ASN A 174 19.88 8.63 -18.82
N THR A 175 20.65 7.84 -19.58
CA THR A 175 20.29 7.42 -20.96
C THR A 175 20.00 5.91 -20.98
N PRO A 176 18.83 5.46 -20.50
CA PRO A 176 18.52 4.05 -20.38
C PRO A 176 18.04 3.40 -21.66
N TYR A 177 18.19 2.09 -21.73
CA TYR A 177 17.60 1.22 -22.74
C TYR A 177 16.72 0.14 -22.09
N TYR A 178 15.90 -0.54 -22.88
CA TYR A 178 15.08 -1.65 -22.40
C TYR A 178 15.91 -2.90 -22.14
N THR A 179 15.68 -3.55 -21.01
CA THR A 179 16.33 -4.80 -20.58
C THR A 179 15.29 -5.79 -20.06
N LEU A 180 15.67 -7.04 -19.88
CA LEU A 180 14.84 -8.05 -19.20
C LEU A 180 14.94 -7.96 -17.67
N ASN A 181 15.80 -7.09 -17.15
CA ASN A 181 16.04 -6.99 -15.72
C ASN A 181 14.99 -6.10 -15.04
N ASN A 182 14.20 -6.68 -14.17
CA ASN A 182 13.20 -5.99 -13.35
C ASN A 182 13.78 -5.36 -12.09
N ILE A 183 15.11 -5.41 -11.92
CA ILE A 183 15.84 -4.76 -10.83
C ILE A 183 16.77 -3.71 -11.43
N TYR A 184 16.74 -2.52 -10.90
CA TYR A 184 17.59 -1.41 -11.28
C TYR A 184 18.29 -0.82 -10.07
N THR A 185 19.57 -0.49 -10.22
CA THR A 185 20.36 0.15 -9.18
C THR A 185 20.93 1.47 -9.67
N PHE A 186 20.98 2.47 -8.79
CA PHE A 186 21.67 3.74 -9.02
C PHE A 186 22.25 4.27 -7.71
N VAL A 187 23.17 5.23 -7.81
CA VAL A 187 23.76 5.89 -6.64
C VAL A 187 23.36 7.35 -6.67
N PRO A 188 22.52 7.82 -5.74
CA PRO A 188 22.22 9.24 -5.61
C PRO A 188 23.46 9.98 -5.12
N THR A 189 23.91 11.02 -5.84
CA THR A 189 25.13 11.77 -5.56
C THR A 189 24.88 13.08 -4.83
N MET A 190 23.63 13.49 -4.71
CA MET A 190 23.22 14.74 -4.04
C MET A 190 21.92 14.54 -3.27
N LYS A 191 21.68 15.44 -2.31
CA LYS A 191 20.41 15.51 -1.58
C LYS A 191 19.28 16.04 -2.46
N GLY A 192 18.07 15.59 -2.19
CA GLY A 192 16.87 16.10 -2.85
C GLY A 192 16.02 14.99 -3.45
N GLU A 193 15.05 15.39 -4.24
CA GLU A 193 14.11 14.47 -4.87
C GLU A 193 14.69 13.87 -6.15
N TYR A 194 14.75 12.54 -6.20
CA TYR A 194 15.01 11.75 -7.39
C TYR A 194 13.70 11.19 -7.92
N LYS A 195 13.46 11.32 -9.23
CA LYS A 195 12.31 10.70 -9.90
C LYS A 195 12.79 9.52 -10.73
N VAL A 196 12.21 8.35 -10.47
CA VAL A 196 12.45 7.14 -11.27
C VAL A 196 11.19 6.84 -12.06
N ASN A 197 11.24 7.08 -13.38
CA ASN A 197 10.16 6.68 -14.27
C ASN A 197 10.44 5.27 -14.76
N VAL A 198 9.61 4.33 -14.30
CA VAL A 198 9.66 2.91 -14.66
C VAL A 198 8.79 2.69 -15.89
N TYR A 199 9.35 2.13 -16.94
CA TYR A 199 8.65 1.68 -18.14
C TYR A 199 8.65 0.16 -18.18
N VAL A 200 7.49 -0.43 -18.44
CA VAL A 200 7.35 -1.87 -18.74
C VAL A 200 6.75 -2.02 -20.12
N GLN A 201 7.41 -2.78 -20.98
CA GLN A 201 7.04 -3.00 -22.36
C GLN A 201 6.86 -4.50 -22.64
N SER A 202 5.81 -4.88 -23.33
CA SER A 202 5.60 -6.23 -23.86
C SER A 202 6.21 -6.38 -25.26
N SER A 203 6.27 -7.61 -25.74
CA SER A 203 6.88 -7.96 -27.04
C SER A 203 6.18 -7.35 -28.26
N ASP A 204 4.95 -6.88 -28.13
CA ASP A 204 4.20 -6.13 -29.15
C ASP A 204 4.43 -4.61 -29.10
N ASN A 205 5.41 -4.15 -28.30
CA ASN A 205 5.72 -2.75 -28.02
C ASN A 205 4.65 -1.98 -27.22
N SER A 206 3.59 -2.64 -26.75
CA SER A 206 2.68 -2.02 -25.78
C SER A 206 3.46 -1.65 -24.52
N THR A 207 3.29 -0.42 -24.03
CA THR A 207 4.09 0.10 -22.94
C THR A 207 3.19 0.73 -21.87
N ILE A 208 3.53 0.50 -20.59
CA ILE A 208 3.02 1.26 -19.45
C ILE A 208 4.20 1.91 -18.74
N ASN A 209 3.98 3.07 -18.12
CA ASN A 209 4.98 3.68 -17.25
C ASN A 209 4.34 4.28 -16.00
N LYS A 210 5.16 4.42 -14.95
CA LYS A 210 4.79 5.12 -13.72
C LYS A 210 6.04 5.74 -13.09
N THR A 211 5.90 6.96 -12.59
CA THR A 211 6.98 7.69 -11.93
C THR A 211 6.88 7.52 -10.41
N TYR A 212 8.02 7.26 -9.79
CA TYR A 212 8.21 7.14 -8.35
C TYR A 212 9.19 8.21 -7.90
N ALA A 213 8.89 8.87 -6.78
CA ALA A 213 9.76 9.87 -6.17
C ALA A 213 10.44 9.28 -4.92
N TYR A 214 11.73 9.57 -4.77
CA TYR A 214 12.54 9.17 -3.61
C TYR A 214 13.28 10.37 -3.10
N THR A 215 13.37 10.53 -1.79
CA THR A 215 14.15 11.62 -1.18
C THR A 215 15.52 11.12 -0.78
N ALA A 216 16.58 11.67 -1.37
CA ALA A 216 17.97 11.38 -1.00
C ALA A 216 18.42 12.29 0.14
N ALA A 217 19.00 11.68 1.20
CA ALA A 217 19.53 12.36 2.37
C ALA A 217 20.87 11.74 2.82
N ASP A 218 21.67 12.46 3.63
CA ASP A 218 22.96 11.95 4.13
C ASP A 218 22.78 10.84 5.15
N ASP A 219 21.81 10.99 6.07
CA ASP A 219 21.44 9.98 7.05
C ASP A 219 19.99 9.58 6.86
N VAL A 220 19.80 8.30 6.55
CA VAL A 220 18.50 7.65 6.56
C VAL A 220 18.39 6.93 7.91
N THR A 221 18.20 7.69 8.97
CA THR A 221 17.72 7.12 10.22
C THR A 221 16.22 6.84 10.03
N GLU A 222 15.81 5.58 10.17
CA GLU A 222 14.39 5.31 10.35
C GLU A 222 13.87 6.24 11.45
N PRO A 223 12.67 6.85 11.27
CA PRO A 223 12.12 7.67 12.32
C PRO A 223 12.06 6.81 13.58
N THR A 224 12.92 7.12 14.54
CA THR A 224 12.84 6.58 15.88
C THR A 224 11.44 6.91 16.33
N THR A 225 10.61 5.89 16.52
CA THR A 225 9.31 6.05 17.16
C THR A 225 9.56 6.82 18.45
N CYS A 226 9.23 8.10 18.46
CA CYS A 226 9.24 8.89 19.67
C CYS A 226 8.16 8.28 20.57
N LEU A 227 8.61 7.45 21.51
CA LEU A 227 7.81 7.05 22.65
C LEU A 227 7.62 8.31 23.51
N LEU A 228 6.47 8.93 23.41
CA LEU A 228 5.89 9.82 24.39
C LEU A 228 4.58 9.25 24.87
#